data_eebbd5230359f2829308fbe21146f696
#
_entry.id   eebbd5230359f2829308fbe21146f696
#
_cell.length_a   1.000
_cell.length_b   1.000
_cell.length_c   1.000
_cell.angle_alpha   90.00
_cell.angle_beta   90.00
_cell.angle_gamma   90.00
#
_symmetry.space_group_name_H-M   'P 1'
#
loop_
_entity.id
_entity.type
_entity.pdbx_description
1 polymer ?
#
loop_
_entity_poly.entity_id
_entity_poly.type
_entity_poly.pdbx_seq_one_letter_code
_entity_poly.pdbx_strand_id
1 'polypeptide(L)'
;TICAIVALAVLSGCSGNMIGGSYTVKALAPHNPSAVKVKVSTSTQNIYVMEGSRMLMAVHGFVGSNGATGSGHYRLIEKNKTKRRARMPDAGYPMAYWCAWKPAYGFHEGFVHPYPRTHGCIRMHREAAARFFALVRIGTPVDIAATQPEEATYGRTVRQLDQSHDPDPPRSVRRAAGWF
;
A
#
# COMPACT_ATOMS: atom_id res chain seq x y z
N THR A 1 1.82 37.90 41.83
CA THR A 1 1.35 37.52 40.47
C THR A 1 2.47 36.81 39.78
N ILE A 2 2.44 35.46 39.69
CA ILE A 2 3.47 34.63 39.07
C ILE A 2 2.92 34.23 37.70
N CYS A 3 3.54 34.73 36.63
CA CYS A 3 3.31 34.32 35.24
C CYS A 3 4.03 32.99 34.98
N ALA A 4 3.29 31.92 34.79
CA ALA A 4 3.82 30.64 34.33
C ALA A 4 3.96 30.68 32.80
N ILE A 5 5.19 30.59 32.31
CA ILE A 5 5.51 30.45 30.89
C ILE A 5 5.42 28.98 30.55
N VAL A 6 4.41 28.60 29.76
CA VAL A 6 4.29 27.25 29.19
C VAL A 6 5.19 27.21 27.95
N ALA A 7 6.29 26.49 28.05
CA ALA A 7 7.17 26.20 26.91
C ALA A 7 6.55 25.11 26.04
N LEU A 8 6.12 25.49 24.85
CA LEU A 8 5.64 24.56 23.82
C LEU A 8 6.87 23.90 23.15
N ALA A 9 7.15 22.65 23.51
CA ALA A 9 8.19 21.87 22.86
C ALA A 9 7.73 21.45 21.45
N VAL A 10 8.25 22.11 20.42
CA VAL A 10 8.08 21.72 19.02
C VAL A 10 9.02 20.54 18.75
N LEU A 11 8.48 19.34 18.71
CA LEU A 11 9.22 18.16 18.23
C LEU A 11 9.43 18.29 16.72
N SER A 12 10.60 18.81 16.34
CA SER A 12 11.08 18.77 14.96
C SER A 12 11.41 17.33 14.60
N GLY A 13 10.47 16.63 13.95
CA GLY A 13 10.71 15.34 13.34
C GLY A 13 11.70 15.50 12.19
N CYS A 14 12.88 14.87 12.28
CA CYS A 14 13.82 14.74 11.17
C CYS A 14 13.15 14.05 9.99
N SER A 15 12.73 14.83 9.00
CA SER A 15 12.36 14.33 7.68
C SER A 15 13.64 13.98 6.92
N GLY A 16 14.01 12.70 6.89
CA GLY A 16 15.04 12.22 5.99
C GLY A 16 14.67 12.56 4.56
N ASN A 17 15.51 13.30 3.85
CA ASN A 17 15.38 13.61 2.44
C ASN A 17 15.37 12.31 1.63
N MET A 18 14.20 11.88 1.21
CA MET A 18 14.03 10.88 0.17
C MET A 18 14.12 11.61 -1.17
N ILE A 19 15.06 11.21 -2.01
CA ILE A 19 15.17 11.66 -3.39
C ILE A 19 13.95 11.11 -4.13
N GLY A 20 13.02 11.98 -4.47
CA GLY A 20 11.72 11.68 -5.07
C GLY A 20 10.65 12.50 -4.35
N GLY A 21 9.90 13.34 -5.07
CA GLY A 21 8.93 14.28 -4.49
C GLY A 21 8.03 13.61 -3.45
N SER A 22 7.74 14.28 -2.35
CA SER A 22 7.00 13.76 -1.21
C SER A 22 5.66 13.17 -1.66
N TYR A 23 5.55 11.84 -1.62
CA TYR A 23 4.30 11.13 -1.81
C TYR A 23 3.61 10.95 -0.46
N THR A 24 2.52 11.64 -0.29
CA THR A 24 1.70 11.55 0.92
C THR A 24 0.40 10.83 0.61
N VAL A 25 0.01 9.91 1.46
CA VAL A 25 -1.24 9.16 1.35
C VAL A 25 -2.23 9.62 2.41
N LYS A 26 -3.38 10.11 1.97
CA LYS A 26 -4.50 10.36 2.87
C LYS A 26 -5.15 9.03 3.24
N ALA A 27 -5.19 8.71 4.52
CA ALA A 27 -5.86 7.55 5.06
C ALA A 27 -6.66 7.94 6.31
N LEU A 28 -7.93 7.50 6.38
CA LEU A 28 -8.82 7.74 7.50
C LEU A 28 -8.95 6.47 8.34
N ALA A 29 -8.95 6.61 9.66
CA ALA A 29 -9.25 5.47 10.53
C ALA A 29 -10.69 4.98 10.30
N PRO A 30 -10.94 3.67 10.29
CA PRO A 30 -12.29 3.14 10.22
C PRO A 30 -13.02 3.37 11.54
N HIS A 31 -14.32 3.62 11.47
CA HIS A 31 -15.20 3.61 12.65
C HIS A 31 -15.48 2.17 13.07
N ASN A 32 -15.68 1.29 12.09
CA ASN A 32 -15.86 -0.14 12.31
C ASN A 32 -14.88 -0.95 11.46
N PRO A 33 -13.77 -1.44 12.04
CA PRO A 33 -12.78 -2.24 11.29
C PRO A 33 -13.35 -3.51 10.63
N SER A 34 -14.52 -4.01 11.12
CA SER A 34 -15.17 -5.18 10.50
C SER A 34 -15.86 -4.86 9.19
N ALA A 35 -16.24 -3.60 8.97
CA ALA A 35 -16.91 -3.14 7.76
C ALA A 35 -15.93 -2.74 6.65
N VAL A 36 -14.63 -2.80 6.91
CA VAL A 36 -13.60 -2.46 5.92
C VAL A 36 -13.57 -3.49 4.79
N LYS A 37 -13.54 -3.00 3.55
CA LYS A 37 -13.41 -3.78 2.32
C LYS A 37 -12.33 -3.15 1.43
N VAL A 38 -11.62 -3.99 0.68
CA VAL A 38 -10.66 -3.57 -0.34
C VAL A 38 -11.28 -3.82 -1.70
N LYS A 39 -11.17 -2.84 -2.60
CA LYS A 39 -11.61 -2.93 -3.99
C LYS A 39 -10.46 -2.55 -4.92
N VAL A 40 -10.24 -3.32 -5.96
CA VAL A 40 -9.15 -3.10 -6.92
C VAL A 40 -9.71 -3.02 -8.32
N SER A 41 -9.40 -1.92 -9.01
CA SER A 41 -9.62 -1.77 -10.45
C SER A 41 -8.32 -2.12 -11.18
N THR A 42 -8.28 -3.24 -11.90
CA THR A 42 -7.04 -3.66 -12.56
C THR A 42 -6.73 -2.85 -13.82
N SER A 43 -7.75 -2.28 -14.49
CA SER A 43 -7.56 -1.44 -15.68
C SER A 43 -6.88 -0.11 -15.41
N THR A 44 -7.18 0.51 -14.25
CA THR A 44 -6.58 1.77 -13.80
C THR A 44 -5.51 1.57 -12.73
N GLN A 45 -5.36 0.32 -12.26
CA GLN A 45 -4.46 -0.07 -11.17
C GLN A 45 -4.76 0.66 -9.85
N ASN A 46 -6.00 1.13 -9.66
CA ASN A 46 -6.40 1.83 -8.45
C ASN A 46 -6.88 0.87 -7.36
N ILE A 47 -6.54 1.20 -6.13
CA ILE A 47 -6.91 0.45 -4.92
C ILE A 47 -7.72 1.38 -4.03
N TYR A 48 -8.91 0.93 -3.64
CA TYR A 48 -9.83 1.62 -2.74
C TYR A 48 -10.02 0.81 -1.47
N VAL A 49 -9.83 1.44 -0.32
CA VAL A 49 -10.18 0.88 0.99
C VAL A 49 -11.42 1.60 1.46
N MET A 50 -12.51 0.86 1.62
CA MET A 50 -13.84 1.39 1.89
C MET A 50 -14.38 0.89 3.23
N GLU A 51 -15.19 1.71 3.90
CA GLU A 51 -16.06 1.34 5.00
C GLU A 51 -17.50 1.70 4.61
N GLY A 52 -18.27 0.73 4.13
CA GLY A 52 -19.54 1.01 3.46
C GLY A 52 -19.32 1.88 2.22
N SER A 53 -19.98 3.05 2.17
CA SER A 53 -19.78 4.06 1.12
C SER A 53 -18.64 5.05 1.43
N ARG A 54 -18.10 5.03 2.64
CA ARG A 54 -17.03 5.93 3.06
C ARG A 54 -15.68 5.45 2.56
N MET A 55 -14.99 6.28 1.78
CA MET A 55 -13.62 6.00 1.36
C MET A 55 -12.65 6.30 2.50
N LEU A 56 -11.85 5.29 2.87
CA LEU A 56 -10.78 5.43 3.85
C LEU A 56 -9.44 5.75 3.18
N MET A 57 -9.17 5.14 2.01
CA MET A 57 -7.93 5.35 1.27
C MET A 57 -8.17 5.05 -0.22
N ALA A 58 -7.60 5.86 -1.10
CA ALA A 58 -7.52 5.58 -2.53
C ALA A 58 -6.10 5.83 -3.01
N VAL A 59 -5.48 4.82 -3.64
CA VAL A 59 -4.08 4.88 -4.09
C VAL A 59 -3.87 4.12 -5.39
N HIS A 60 -2.84 4.51 -6.13
CA HIS A 60 -2.34 3.77 -7.26
C HIS A 60 -1.54 2.55 -6.78
N GLY A 61 -1.83 1.39 -7.38
CA GLY A 61 -1.09 0.16 -7.19
C GLY A 61 -0.30 -0.22 -8.45
N PHE A 62 0.23 -1.44 -8.47
CA PHE A 62 0.98 -2.00 -9.60
C PHE A 62 0.61 -3.47 -9.73
N VAL A 63 -0.26 -3.78 -10.70
CA VAL A 63 -0.87 -5.10 -10.85
C VAL A 63 -0.06 -6.02 -11.78
N GLY A 64 -0.49 -7.28 -11.87
CA GLY A 64 0.10 -8.30 -12.74
C GLY A 64 -0.16 -8.05 -14.22
N SER A 65 0.86 -8.33 -15.05
CA SER A 65 0.72 -8.32 -16.50
C SER A 65 -0.24 -9.42 -16.98
N ASN A 66 -0.85 -9.20 -18.14
CA ASN A 66 -1.69 -10.20 -18.82
C ASN A 66 -2.78 -10.80 -17.89
N GLY A 67 -3.35 -10.00 -17.02
CA GLY A 67 -4.38 -10.46 -16.08
C GLY A 67 -3.91 -11.37 -14.95
N ALA A 68 -2.58 -11.47 -14.70
CA ALA A 68 -2.02 -12.36 -13.68
C ALA A 68 -2.52 -12.09 -12.25
N THR A 69 -2.96 -10.86 -11.94
CA THR A 69 -3.62 -10.56 -10.66
C THR A 69 -4.93 -11.33 -10.50
N GLY A 70 -5.65 -11.55 -11.60
CA GLY A 70 -6.93 -12.22 -11.63
C GLY A 70 -8.06 -11.40 -11.00
N SER A 71 -9.26 -11.54 -11.56
CA SER A 71 -10.48 -10.98 -10.95
C SER A 71 -11.12 -11.98 -9.99
N GLY A 72 -11.89 -11.48 -9.02
CA GLY A 72 -12.63 -12.34 -8.09
C GLY A 72 -12.87 -11.71 -6.74
N HIS A 73 -13.60 -12.44 -5.90
CA HIS A 73 -13.92 -12.09 -4.53
C HIS A 73 -13.07 -12.94 -3.58
N TYR A 74 -12.29 -12.29 -2.76
CA TYR A 74 -11.34 -12.94 -1.86
C TYR A 74 -11.50 -12.41 -0.43
N ARG A 75 -10.71 -12.97 0.48
CA ARG A 75 -10.47 -12.43 1.81
C ARG A 75 -8.98 -12.44 2.10
N LEU A 76 -8.51 -11.49 2.89
CA LEU A 76 -7.14 -11.53 3.37
C LEU A 76 -6.94 -12.73 4.28
N ILE A 77 -5.93 -13.55 3.97
CA ILE A 77 -5.61 -14.81 4.67
C ILE A 77 -4.32 -14.72 5.48
N GLU A 78 -3.47 -13.72 5.18
CA GLU A 78 -2.19 -13.53 5.88
C GLU A 78 -1.85 -12.04 5.95
N LYS A 79 -1.24 -11.63 7.07
CA LYS A 79 -0.57 -10.32 7.23
C LYS A 79 0.80 -10.53 7.84
N ASN A 80 1.84 -9.98 7.21
CA ASN A 80 3.21 -10.03 7.72
C ASN A 80 3.95 -8.74 7.37
N LYS A 81 4.48 -8.05 8.38
CA LYS A 81 5.16 -6.76 8.18
C LYS A 81 6.46 -6.89 7.38
N THR A 82 7.14 -8.03 7.48
CA THR A 82 8.52 -8.22 6.99
C THR A 82 8.70 -9.48 6.13
N LYS A 83 7.68 -9.87 5.35
CA LYS A 83 7.74 -11.07 4.52
C LYS A 83 8.82 -10.98 3.45
N ARG A 84 9.43 -12.13 3.16
CA ARG A 84 10.35 -12.36 2.03
C ARG A 84 9.82 -13.44 1.10
N ARG A 85 10.34 -13.50 -0.11
CA ARG A 85 10.03 -14.56 -1.08
C ARG A 85 10.41 -15.93 -0.53
N ALA A 86 9.45 -16.86 -0.46
CA ALA A 86 9.67 -18.20 0.08
C ALA A 86 10.74 -19.01 -0.71
N ARG A 87 10.85 -18.77 -2.03
CA ARG A 87 11.85 -19.45 -2.89
C ARG A 87 13.28 -18.90 -2.76
N MET A 88 13.45 -17.70 -2.19
CA MET A 88 14.74 -17.03 -2.07
C MET A 88 14.75 -16.20 -0.78
N PRO A 89 14.70 -16.84 0.39
CA PRO A 89 14.52 -16.15 1.67
C PRO A 89 15.69 -15.20 1.99
N ASP A 90 16.89 -15.49 1.49
CA ASP A 90 18.10 -14.69 1.75
C ASP A 90 18.46 -13.71 0.65
N ALA A 91 17.95 -13.91 -0.56
CA ALA A 91 18.27 -13.09 -1.74
C ALA A 91 17.03 -12.46 -2.41
N GLY A 92 15.83 -12.83 -1.96
CA GLY A 92 14.59 -12.34 -2.54
C GLY A 92 14.30 -10.89 -2.21
N TYR A 93 13.62 -10.20 -3.12
CA TYR A 93 13.10 -8.85 -2.90
C TYR A 93 12.20 -8.83 -1.66
N PRO A 94 12.45 -7.95 -0.68
CA PRO A 94 11.61 -7.86 0.49
C PRO A 94 10.21 -7.39 0.09
N MET A 95 9.19 -8.05 0.65
CA MET A 95 7.79 -7.75 0.44
C MET A 95 7.19 -7.22 1.74
N ALA A 96 7.66 -6.04 2.17
CA ALA A 96 7.18 -5.44 3.40
C ALA A 96 5.68 -5.11 3.31
N TYR A 97 5.02 -5.11 4.47
CA TYR A 97 3.57 -4.89 4.60
C TYR A 97 2.72 -5.88 3.80
N TRP A 98 3.15 -7.13 3.75
CA TRP A 98 2.48 -8.20 3.05
C TRP A 98 1.07 -8.47 3.59
N CYS A 99 0.09 -8.50 2.68
CA CYS A 99 -1.30 -8.90 2.95
C CYS A 99 -1.76 -9.84 1.83
N ALA A 100 -1.77 -11.14 2.07
CA ALA A 100 -2.17 -12.13 1.07
C ALA A 100 -3.69 -12.30 0.98
N TRP A 101 -4.21 -12.45 -0.25
CA TRP A 101 -5.61 -12.86 -0.50
C TRP A 101 -5.74 -14.28 -1.06
N LYS A 102 -4.64 -14.87 -1.52
CA LYS A 102 -4.52 -16.29 -1.86
C LYS A 102 -3.04 -16.72 -1.74
N PRO A 103 -2.72 -18.02 -1.72
CA PRO A 103 -1.35 -18.48 -1.66
C PRO A 103 -0.47 -17.81 -2.73
N ALA A 104 0.67 -17.27 -2.34
CA ALA A 104 1.65 -16.58 -3.17
C ALA A 104 1.18 -15.26 -3.84
N TYR A 105 -0.02 -14.77 -3.57
CA TYR A 105 -0.54 -13.49 -4.08
C TYR A 105 -0.92 -12.56 -2.94
N GLY A 106 -0.41 -11.35 -2.98
CA GLY A 106 -0.64 -10.36 -1.91
C GLY A 106 -0.35 -8.94 -2.34
N PHE A 107 -0.87 -8.02 -1.52
CA PHE A 107 -0.46 -6.64 -1.51
C PHE A 107 0.87 -6.52 -0.76
N HIS A 108 1.78 -5.70 -1.24
CA HIS A 108 3.03 -5.42 -0.55
C HIS A 108 3.68 -4.12 -1.03
N GLU A 109 4.68 -3.64 -0.29
CA GLU A 109 5.53 -2.54 -0.72
C GLU A 109 6.35 -2.92 -1.96
N GLY A 110 6.56 -1.96 -2.84
CA GLY A 110 7.49 -2.08 -3.96
C GLY A 110 7.37 -0.91 -4.92
N PHE A 111 8.24 -0.85 -5.91
CA PHE A 111 8.14 0.15 -6.96
C PHE A 111 6.84 0.00 -7.74
N VAL A 112 6.21 1.13 -8.00
CA VAL A 112 4.95 1.25 -8.72
C VAL A 112 5.22 1.85 -10.10
N HIS A 113 4.62 1.25 -11.11
CA HIS A 113 4.74 1.69 -12.51
C HIS A 113 3.35 1.92 -13.09
N PRO A 114 3.20 2.77 -14.10
CA PRO A 114 1.89 3.10 -14.69
C PRO A 114 1.31 1.99 -15.58
N TYR A 115 2.04 0.88 -15.79
CA TYR A 115 1.63 -0.25 -16.62
C TYR A 115 1.76 -1.59 -15.89
N PRO A 116 0.85 -2.56 -16.09
CA PRO A 116 0.87 -3.86 -15.42
C PRO A 116 2.14 -4.68 -15.75
N ARG A 117 2.86 -5.19 -14.73
CA ARG A 117 4.09 -5.96 -14.95
C ARG A 117 4.43 -7.00 -13.88
N THR A 118 3.69 -7.09 -12.79
CA THR A 118 4.00 -8.09 -11.76
C THR A 118 3.56 -9.49 -12.19
N HIS A 119 3.97 -10.53 -11.44
CA HIS A 119 3.49 -11.90 -11.65
C HIS A 119 2.14 -12.17 -10.97
N GLY A 120 1.43 -11.11 -10.54
CA GLY A 120 0.11 -11.20 -9.94
C GLY A 120 -0.05 -10.52 -8.59
N CYS A 121 1.03 -10.32 -7.83
CA CYS A 121 1.00 -9.48 -6.63
C CYS A 121 0.66 -8.03 -6.98
N ILE A 122 0.10 -7.30 -6.04
CA ILE A 122 -0.17 -5.87 -6.17
C ILE A 122 0.85 -5.10 -5.31
N ARG A 123 1.71 -4.34 -5.96
CA ARG A 123 2.67 -3.49 -5.28
C ARG A 123 2.06 -2.13 -4.98
N MET A 124 2.50 -1.53 -3.91
CA MET A 124 2.18 -0.16 -3.52
C MET A 124 3.45 0.57 -3.11
N HIS A 125 3.47 1.88 -3.33
CA HIS A 125 4.47 2.73 -2.72
C HIS A 125 4.50 2.50 -1.20
N ARG A 126 5.70 2.60 -0.58
CA ARG A 126 5.91 2.31 0.86
C ARG A 126 4.90 2.99 1.77
N GLU A 127 4.64 4.28 1.57
CA GLU A 127 3.67 5.02 2.38
C GLU A 127 2.26 4.45 2.24
N ALA A 128 1.85 4.11 1.01
CA ALA A 128 0.55 3.49 0.75
C ALA A 128 0.45 2.10 1.37
N ALA A 129 1.50 1.28 1.23
CA ALA A 129 1.54 -0.07 1.78
C ALA A 129 1.44 -0.07 3.32
N ALA A 130 2.14 0.87 3.99
CA ALA A 130 2.08 1.01 5.45
C ALA A 130 0.68 1.41 5.92
N ARG A 131 0.02 2.40 5.24
CA ARG A 131 -1.35 2.81 5.56
C ARG A 131 -2.36 1.71 5.27
N PHE A 132 -2.24 1.05 4.12
CA PHE A 132 -3.06 -0.10 3.77
C PHE A 132 -2.99 -1.19 4.84
N PHE A 133 -1.77 -1.57 5.22
CA PHE A 133 -1.53 -2.58 6.24
C PHE A 133 -2.19 -2.24 7.58
N ALA A 134 -2.21 -0.96 7.97
CA ALA A 134 -2.86 -0.52 9.21
C ALA A 134 -4.40 -0.58 9.12
N LEU A 135 -4.98 -0.37 7.93
CA LEU A 135 -6.44 -0.33 7.73
C LEU A 135 -7.07 -1.72 7.64
N VAL A 136 -6.35 -2.71 7.12
CA VAL A 136 -6.91 -4.04 6.84
C VAL A 136 -6.53 -5.06 7.91
N ARG A 137 -7.30 -6.15 8.00
CA ARG A 137 -7.07 -7.28 8.90
C ARG A 137 -7.25 -8.61 8.17
N ILE A 138 -6.79 -9.71 8.75
CA ILE A 138 -7.13 -11.06 8.26
C ILE A 138 -8.66 -11.17 8.22
N GLY A 139 -9.20 -11.72 7.14
CA GLY A 139 -10.64 -11.78 6.89
C GLY A 139 -11.23 -10.57 6.16
N THR A 140 -10.50 -9.44 6.03
CA THR A 140 -10.97 -8.28 5.24
C THR A 140 -11.34 -8.73 3.82
N PRO A 141 -12.56 -8.47 3.33
CA PRO A 141 -12.96 -8.78 1.96
C PRO A 141 -12.12 -7.99 0.95
N VAL A 142 -11.75 -8.66 -0.14
CA VAL A 142 -11.01 -8.10 -1.28
C VAL A 142 -11.76 -8.41 -2.55
N ASP A 143 -12.17 -7.39 -3.27
CA ASP A 143 -12.85 -7.49 -4.56
C ASP A 143 -11.93 -6.95 -5.65
N ILE A 144 -11.57 -7.81 -6.60
CA ILE A 144 -10.69 -7.47 -7.73
C ILE A 144 -11.50 -7.60 -9.01
N ALA A 145 -11.62 -6.52 -9.75
CA ALA A 145 -12.34 -6.49 -11.03
C ALA A 145 -11.57 -5.62 -12.05
N ALA A 146 -11.95 -5.67 -13.31
CA ALA A 146 -11.41 -4.78 -14.32
C ALA A 146 -11.66 -3.32 -13.94
N THR A 147 -12.87 -3.00 -13.48
CA THR A 147 -13.27 -1.67 -13.02
C THR A 147 -14.14 -1.80 -11.78
N GLN A 148 -13.95 -0.92 -10.80
CA GLN A 148 -14.80 -0.79 -9.63
C GLN A 148 -15.70 0.46 -9.75
N PRO A 149 -16.90 0.47 -9.15
CA PRO A 149 -17.78 1.64 -9.16
C PRO A 149 -17.13 2.91 -8.60
N GLU A 150 -16.19 2.76 -7.67
CA GLU A 150 -15.43 3.83 -7.04
C GLU A 150 -14.60 4.66 -8.03
N GLU A 151 -14.29 4.11 -9.21
CA GLU A 151 -13.60 4.83 -10.28
C GLU A 151 -14.35 6.08 -10.73
N ALA A 152 -15.67 6.01 -10.82
CA ALA A 152 -16.51 7.13 -11.26
C ALA A 152 -16.39 8.35 -10.31
N THR A 153 -16.23 8.08 -9.02
CA THR A 153 -16.19 9.13 -7.98
C THR A 153 -14.75 9.53 -7.62
N TYR A 154 -13.86 8.56 -7.48
CA TYR A 154 -12.54 8.78 -6.87
C TYR A 154 -11.38 8.57 -7.84
N GLY A 155 -11.58 7.89 -8.97
CA GLY A 155 -10.50 7.51 -9.88
C GLY A 155 -9.63 8.68 -10.33
N ARG A 156 -10.24 9.83 -10.65
CA ARG A 156 -9.53 11.05 -11.07
C ARG A 156 -8.70 11.70 -9.96
N THR A 157 -8.97 11.36 -8.68
CA THR A 157 -8.24 11.92 -7.53
C THR A 157 -7.03 11.07 -7.15
N VAL A 158 -6.93 9.86 -7.70
CA VAL A 158 -5.80 8.97 -7.44
C VAL A 158 -4.58 9.45 -8.20
N ARG A 159 -3.54 9.86 -7.45
CA ARG A 159 -2.26 10.24 -8.05
C ARG A 159 -1.61 9.00 -8.65
N GLN A 160 -1.43 9.01 -9.96
CA GLN A 160 -0.68 7.97 -10.66
C GLN A 160 0.81 8.11 -10.35
N LEU A 161 1.47 6.99 -10.08
CA LEU A 161 2.89 6.94 -9.75
C LEU A 161 3.65 6.24 -10.86
N ASP A 162 4.82 6.77 -11.16
CA ASP A 162 5.82 6.11 -11.98
C ASP A 162 7.18 6.17 -11.28
N GLN A 163 7.61 5.03 -10.77
CA GLN A 163 8.91 4.85 -10.11
C GLN A 163 9.86 4.02 -10.98
N SER A 164 9.62 3.93 -12.28
CA SER A 164 10.45 3.13 -13.20
C SER A 164 11.90 3.63 -13.30
N HIS A 165 12.13 4.89 -13.00
CA HIS A 165 13.44 5.54 -13.01
C HIS A 165 14.01 5.80 -11.61
N ASP A 166 13.27 5.46 -10.55
CA ASP A 166 13.75 5.64 -9.19
C ASP A 166 14.90 4.65 -8.90
N PRO A 167 16.02 5.10 -8.33
CA PRO A 167 17.10 4.22 -7.96
C PRO A 167 16.66 3.26 -6.85
N ASP A 168 17.18 2.05 -6.88
CA ASP A 168 17.02 1.12 -5.76
C ASP A 168 17.49 1.79 -4.46
N PRO A 169 16.72 1.69 -3.36
CA PRO A 169 17.14 2.23 -2.09
C PRO A 169 18.51 1.68 -1.67
N PRO A 170 19.44 2.53 -1.18
CA PRO A 170 20.75 2.08 -0.71
C PRO A 170 20.64 0.92 0.29
N ARG A 171 21.64 0.04 0.33
CA ARG A 171 21.66 -1.10 1.27
C ARG A 171 21.50 -0.66 2.74
N SER A 172 22.06 0.51 3.11
CA SER A 172 21.90 1.10 4.44
C SER A 172 20.43 1.39 4.77
N VAL A 173 19.68 1.97 3.84
CA VAL A 173 18.24 2.25 4.00
C VAL A 173 17.45 0.96 4.08
N ARG A 174 17.80 -0.04 3.28
CA ARG A 174 17.17 -1.36 3.30
C ARG A 174 17.41 -2.07 4.64
N ARG A 175 18.63 -1.99 5.22
CA ARG A 175 18.95 -2.50 6.57
C ARG A 175 18.17 -1.78 7.67
N ALA A 176 18.18 -0.44 7.67
CA ALA A 176 17.46 0.35 8.66
C ALA A 176 15.94 0.08 8.64
N ALA A 177 15.41 -0.28 7.48
CA ALA A 177 14.02 -0.69 7.30
C ALA A 177 13.73 -2.18 7.67
N GLY A 178 14.75 -2.91 8.16
CA GLY A 178 14.60 -4.35 8.47
C GLY A 178 14.46 -5.24 7.23
N TRP A 179 15.05 -4.83 6.11
CA TRP A 179 14.96 -5.56 4.84
C TRP A 179 16.03 -6.65 4.68
N PHE A 180 16.96 -6.75 5.64
CA PHE A 180 18.01 -7.79 5.74
C PHE A 180 18.15 -8.23 7.18
#